data_a35e5509858cfa15fc97b7d570fec5d8
#
_entry.id   a35e5509858cfa15fc97b7d570fec5d8
#
_cell.length_a   1.000
_cell.length_b   1.000
_cell.length_c   1.000
_cell.angle_alpha   90.00
_cell.angle_beta   90.00
_cell.angle_gamma   90.00
#
_symmetry.space_group_name_H-M   'P 1'
#
loop_
_entity.id
_entity.type
_entity.pdbx_description
1 polymer ?
#
loop_
_entity_poly.entity_id
_entity_poly.type
_entity_poly.pdbx_seq_one_letter_code
_entity_poly.pdbx_strand_id
1 'polypeptide(L)'
;MHFRTLAAVFVVATAAAAPAMAADEINWTGFFLGGHLGMLSSTTSFNDPNGPPIYGGSVTAGGALAGFQAGYNQRVAPQWVLGIEGEYSFLGGSGSNTCLQPSTTVTGSNCKVQPQELATLAGRVGFLTQPQGRTMLFGKAGVSWLRSSVSMNPATVSFLDPGYIAQGITFSDDPNQPAPTSGSIGAFGPTIGAGVEYAFSPRWSMKFEYDYHHFSGMSLVTPQVTDVSETGVVTNLGSGGSSAMTQNLHIAKVGLNYRFGGPAKDTPASLSSAAADEPPFVPGWEFDVGTRFWYSSGRYQNQNGSPNQLVSRLTYRDVIGQSGELFARADAPFGVFVKGFVGAGGLSKGKMYDEDWGLNSELGAVPTGFEVTESDLNGTLHYITGDIGYNVMRGRDHKVGVFVGYNRYETTMNAMGCDQLVATSSGVCSQPPIPPTTNGISQIDAWQSVRVGVSAEATIFDRLKIAGDFAWLPYVKYDGLDIHRVRNIFFPVQGYGKGVQAELILTYMATEKFGIGIGGRYWSMWSSYAYETSTPTNIFEVETDRYGVFLQASYKFMAPR
;
A
#
# COMPACT_ATOMS: atom_id res chain seq x y z
N MET A 1 25.33 8.82 -4.07
CA MET A 1 25.47 7.67 -3.16
C MET A 1 25.51 8.20 -1.72
N HIS A 2 24.37 8.44 -1.09
CA HIS A 2 24.29 8.73 0.34
C HIS A 2 23.05 8.01 0.89
N PHE A 3 23.30 6.81 1.42
CA PHE A 3 22.33 6.04 2.19
C PHE A 3 22.09 6.76 3.52
N ARG A 4 20.92 7.37 3.70
CA ARG A 4 20.42 7.72 5.03
C ARG A 4 19.61 6.52 5.54
N THR A 5 20.26 5.74 6.37
CA THR A 5 19.64 4.67 7.15
C THR A 5 18.62 5.31 8.10
N LEU A 6 17.33 5.16 7.84
CA LEU A 6 16.28 5.44 8.81
C LEU A 6 16.36 4.35 9.90
N ALA A 7 17.07 4.66 10.98
CA ALA A 7 16.97 3.88 12.21
C ALA A 7 15.59 4.15 12.82
N ALA A 8 14.68 3.19 12.70
CA ALA A 8 13.44 3.19 13.45
C ALA A 8 13.79 3.01 14.93
N VAL A 9 13.76 4.10 15.69
CA VAL A 9 13.87 4.06 17.15
C VAL A 9 12.56 3.49 17.67
N PHE A 10 12.55 2.20 18.01
CA PHE A 10 11.51 1.58 18.82
C PHE A 10 11.67 2.08 20.26
N VAL A 11 10.88 3.06 20.64
CA VAL A 11 10.66 3.37 22.06
C VAL A 11 9.73 2.28 22.61
N VAL A 12 10.33 1.22 23.17
CA VAL A 12 9.61 0.26 24.01
C VAL A 12 9.30 0.98 25.33
N ALA A 13 8.11 1.59 25.41
CA ALA A 13 7.59 2.03 26.68
C ALA A 13 7.27 0.77 27.50
N THR A 14 8.08 0.46 28.51
CA THR A 14 7.75 -0.52 29.54
C THR A 14 6.54 0.00 30.31
N ALA A 15 5.34 -0.42 29.91
CA ALA A 15 4.13 -0.18 30.66
C ALA A 15 4.16 -1.10 31.91
N ALA A 16 4.49 -0.52 33.05
CA ALA A 16 4.24 -1.16 34.32
C ALA A 16 2.75 -1.49 34.41
N ALA A 17 2.42 -2.72 34.79
CA ALA A 17 1.05 -3.16 35.02
C ALA A 17 0.40 -2.25 36.08
N ALA A 18 -0.48 -1.36 35.63
CA ALA A 18 -1.28 -0.55 36.53
C ALA A 18 -2.44 -1.41 37.09
N PRO A 19 -2.73 -1.31 38.40
CA PRO A 19 -3.87 -2.01 38.99
C PRO A 19 -5.18 -1.55 38.33
N ALA A 20 -6.13 -2.48 38.20
CA ALA A 20 -7.46 -2.20 37.69
C ALA A 20 -8.15 -1.16 38.61
N MET A 21 -8.23 0.06 38.12
CA MET A 21 -8.94 1.15 38.79
C MET A 21 -10.40 1.17 38.32
N ALA A 22 -11.30 1.59 39.22
CA ALA A 22 -12.70 1.85 38.92
C ALA A 22 -12.88 2.67 37.63
N ALA A 23 -13.96 2.43 36.91
CA ALA A 23 -14.22 3.05 35.61
C ALA A 23 -14.42 4.57 35.74
N ASP A 24 -13.31 5.31 35.76
CA ASP A 24 -13.35 6.77 35.71
C ASP A 24 -13.91 7.25 34.38
N GLU A 25 -14.80 8.22 34.42
CA GLU A 25 -15.29 8.92 33.23
C GLU A 25 -14.10 9.51 32.45
N ILE A 26 -14.06 9.21 31.14
CA ILE A 26 -12.96 9.67 30.29
C ILE A 26 -13.12 11.18 30.03
N ASN A 27 -12.12 11.94 30.47
CA ASN A 27 -12.01 13.35 30.11
C ASN A 27 -11.36 13.49 28.73
N TRP A 28 -12.15 13.87 27.73
CA TRP A 28 -11.65 14.14 26.38
C TRP A 28 -11.13 15.58 26.21
N THR A 29 -11.37 16.47 27.17
CA THR A 29 -10.89 17.85 27.13
C THR A 29 -9.43 17.93 27.54
N GLY A 30 -8.61 18.55 26.72
CA GLY A 30 -7.19 18.80 26.99
C GLY A 30 -6.30 18.56 25.79
N PHE A 31 -5.03 18.82 25.99
CA PHE A 31 -3.99 18.55 25.01
C PHE A 31 -3.73 17.04 24.91
N PHE A 32 -3.34 16.60 23.72
CA PHE A 32 -2.81 15.27 23.49
C PHE A 32 -1.58 15.31 22.59
N LEU A 33 -0.73 14.32 22.76
CA LEU A 33 0.45 14.06 21.94
C LEU A 33 0.49 12.57 21.62
N GLY A 34 0.83 12.22 20.40
CA GLY A 34 0.86 10.83 19.98
C GLY A 34 1.79 10.55 18.83
N GLY A 35 1.88 9.26 18.51
CA GLY A 35 2.55 8.75 17.32
C GLY A 35 1.59 7.89 16.51
N HIS A 36 1.86 7.77 15.22
CA HIS A 36 1.11 6.91 14.33
C HIS A 36 1.99 6.15 13.35
N LEU A 37 1.49 5.01 12.95
CA LEU A 37 2.00 4.19 11.86
C LEU A 37 0.87 3.93 10.89
N GLY A 38 1.19 3.75 9.63
CA GLY A 38 0.15 3.49 8.64
C GLY A 38 0.70 3.14 7.27
N MET A 39 -0.20 3.17 6.33
CA MET A 39 0.08 2.92 4.93
C MET A 39 -0.55 4.00 4.06
N LEU A 40 0.02 4.18 2.91
CA LEU A 40 -0.48 5.09 1.90
C LEU A 40 -0.63 4.38 0.55
N SER A 41 -1.61 4.82 -0.21
CA SER A 41 -1.71 4.63 -1.65
C SER A 41 -1.84 6.00 -2.28
N SER A 42 -0.90 6.34 -3.15
CA SER A 42 -0.85 7.63 -3.85
C SER A 42 -1.04 7.40 -5.34
N THR A 43 -1.89 8.20 -5.97
CA THR A 43 -2.02 8.24 -7.44
C THR A 43 -1.70 9.64 -7.92
N THR A 44 -0.67 9.75 -8.73
CA THR A 44 -0.26 11.00 -9.39
C THR A 44 -0.63 10.93 -10.85
N SER A 45 -1.46 11.86 -11.30
CA SER A 45 -1.84 12.00 -12.71
C SER A 45 -1.03 13.12 -13.36
N PHE A 46 -0.54 12.85 -14.56
CA PHE A 46 0.26 13.76 -15.37
C PHE A 46 -0.56 14.25 -16.55
N ASN A 47 -0.53 15.55 -16.80
CA ASN A 47 -1.06 16.10 -18.03
C ASN A 47 0.07 16.10 -19.08
N ASP A 48 -0.15 15.38 -20.16
CA ASP A 48 0.77 15.35 -21.28
C ASP A 48 0.59 16.61 -22.14
N PRO A 49 1.60 17.47 -22.29
CA PRO A 49 1.48 18.66 -23.12
C PRO A 49 1.35 18.34 -24.62
N ASN A 50 1.65 17.10 -25.04
CA ASN A 50 1.59 16.64 -26.42
C ASN A 50 0.29 15.86 -26.75
N GLY A 51 -0.58 15.67 -25.77
CA GLY A 51 -1.86 14.98 -25.93
C GLY A 51 -2.15 13.94 -24.85
N PRO A 52 -3.29 13.23 -24.91
CA PRO A 52 -3.65 12.26 -23.91
C PRO A 52 -2.73 11.02 -23.99
N PRO A 53 -2.27 10.48 -22.86
CA PRO A 53 -1.48 9.25 -22.84
C PRO A 53 -2.28 8.05 -23.34
N ILE A 54 -1.62 7.08 -23.95
CA ILE A 54 -2.26 5.92 -24.60
C ILE A 54 -3.06 5.08 -23.60
N TYR A 55 -2.55 4.87 -22.38
CA TYR A 55 -3.19 4.03 -21.35
C TYR A 55 -3.19 4.69 -19.97
N GLY A 56 -3.28 6.00 -19.94
CA GLY A 56 -3.39 6.80 -18.73
C GLY A 56 -2.03 7.26 -18.19
N GLY A 57 -1.88 8.58 -18.07
CA GLY A 57 -0.69 9.23 -17.52
C GLY A 57 -0.71 9.25 -16.00
N SER A 58 -0.80 8.11 -15.32
CA SER A 58 -0.81 8.08 -13.86
C SER A 58 0.21 7.10 -13.30
N VAL A 59 0.82 7.51 -12.19
CA VAL A 59 1.73 6.69 -11.40
C VAL A 59 1.10 6.41 -10.05
N THR A 60 0.97 5.15 -9.71
CA THR A 60 0.52 4.72 -8.38
C THR A 60 1.73 4.34 -7.54
N ALA A 61 1.84 4.93 -6.34
CA ALA A 61 2.88 4.62 -5.36
C ALA A 61 2.24 4.14 -4.07
N GLY A 62 2.56 2.93 -3.66
CA GLY A 62 2.17 2.35 -2.37
C GLY A 62 3.30 2.42 -1.35
N GLY A 63 2.99 2.44 -0.05
CA GLY A 63 4.04 2.42 0.95
C GLY A 63 3.57 2.56 2.39
N ALA A 64 4.56 2.51 3.29
CA ALA A 64 4.38 2.73 4.72
C ALA A 64 4.53 4.20 5.10
N LEU A 65 3.93 4.57 6.22
CA LEU A 65 4.19 5.86 6.84
C LEU A 65 4.38 5.72 8.36
N ALA A 66 5.12 6.66 8.93
CA ALA A 66 5.25 6.83 10.36
C ALA A 66 5.29 8.32 10.69
N GLY A 67 4.72 8.71 11.82
CA GLY A 67 4.68 10.11 12.18
C GLY A 67 4.21 10.37 13.60
N PHE A 68 3.96 11.63 13.89
CA PHE A 68 3.46 12.10 15.17
C PHE A 68 2.32 13.07 14.99
N GLN A 69 1.50 13.16 16.00
CA GLN A 69 0.36 14.07 16.07
C GLN A 69 0.30 14.74 17.42
N ALA A 70 -0.24 15.95 17.42
CA ALA A 70 -0.55 16.70 18.62
C ALA A 70 -1.83 17.51 18.38
N GLY A 71 -2.59 17.74 19.43
CA GLY A 71 -3.82 18.49 19.30
C GLY A 71 -4.45 18.86 20.64
N TYR A 72 -5.59 19.51 20.53
CA TYR A 72 -6.40 19.90 21.66
C TYR A 72 -7.86 19.54 21.37
N ASN A 73 -8.49 18.89 22.32
CA ASN A 73 -9.92 18.57 22.30
C ASN A 73 -10.66 19.37 23.38
N GLN A 74 -11.88 19.76 23.08
CA GLN A 74 -12.83 20.38 24.00
C GLN A 74 -14.16 19.64 23.95
N ARG A 75 -14.60 19.06 25.06
CA ARG A 75 -15.95 18.52 25.18
C ARG A 75 -16.92 19.69 25.30
N VAL A 76 -17.74 19.89 24.29
CA VAL A 76 -18.69 21.02 24.18
C VAL A 76 -20.12 20.67 24.59
N ALA A 77 -20.43 19.37 24.60
CA ALA A 77 -21.70 18.81 25.08
C ALA A 77 -21.47 17.38 25.60
N PRO A 78 -22.44 16.75 26.27
CA PRO A 78 -22.25 15.41 26.88
C PRO A 78 -21.68 14.35 25.91
N GLN A 79 -22.02 14.43 24.63
CA GLN A 79 -21.59 13.47 23.60
C GLN A 79 -20.73 14.10 22.50
N TRP A 80 -20.46 15.41 22.54
CA TRP A 80 -19.78 16.10 21.46
C TRP A 80 -18.43 16.67 21.90
N VAL A 81 -17.44 16.40 21.10
CA VAL A 81 -16.06 16.89 21.25
C VAL A 81 -15.67 17.65 19.99
N LEU A 82 -15.17 18.86 20.16
CA LEU A 82 -14.53 19.63 19.09
C LEU A 82 -13.03 19.67 19.36
N GLY A 83 -12.24 19.62 18.31
CA GLY A 83 -10.78 19.66 18.45
C GLY A 83 -10.07 20.19 17.24
N ILE A 84 -8.78 20.43 17.44
CA ILE A 84 -7.83 20.74 16.39
C ILE A 84 -6.64 19.77 16.51
N GLU A 85 -6.17 19.26 15.39
CA GLU A 85 -5.07 18.29 15.32
C GLU A 85 -4.06 18.70 14.26
N GLY A 86 -2.79 18.70 14.63
CA GLY A 86 -1.65 18.80 13.73
C GLY A 86 -0.93 17.48 13.63
N GLU A 87 -0.57 17.07 12.44
CA GLU A 87 0.12 15.82 12.16
C GLU A 87 1.32 16.06 11.23
N TYR A 88 2.35 15.25 11.42
CA TYR A 88 3.48 15.19 10.50
C TYR A 88 3.87 13.74 10.27
N SER A 89 3.92 13.33 9.01
CA SER A 89 4.19 11.96 8.57
C SER A 89 5.36 11.91 7.61
N PHE A 90 6.29 11.00 7.87
CA PHE A 90 7.30 10.56 6.91
C PHE A 90 6.68 9.45 6.05
N LEU A 91 6.73 9.63 4.73
CA LEU A 91 6.15 8.72 3.78
C LEU A 91 7.26 7.88 3.14
N GLY A 92 7.01 6.59 2.99
CA GLY A 92 7.89 5.67 2.30
C GLY A 92 7.13 5.00 1.17
N GLY A 93 7.84 4.69 0.10
CA GLY A 93 7.26 4.07 -1.08
C GLY A 93 7.53 4.88 -2.34
N SER A 94 7.43 4.22 -3.46
CA SER A 94 7.60 4.82 -4.79
C SER A 94 6.76 4.03 -5.78
N GLY A 95 6.46 4.64 -6.90
CA GLY A 95 5.86 3.96 -8.04
C GLY A 95 6.38 4.54 -9.33
N SER A 96 6.29 3.78 -10.40
CA SER A 96 6.67 4.21 -11.73
C SER A 96 5.68 3.74 -12.77
N ASN A 97 5.55 4.52 -13.84
CA ASN A 97 4.75 4.18 -15.01
C ASN A 97 5.12 5.11 -16.17
N THR A 98 4.72 4.76 -17.38
CA THR A 98 4.76 5.70 -18.51
C THR A 98 3.74 6.81 -18.28
N CYS A 99 4.18 8.05 -18.38
CA CYS A 99 3.36 9.21 -18.04
C CYS A 99 3.16 10.21 -19.18
N LEU A 100 4.04 10.23 -20.15
CA LEU A 100 3.93 11.10 -21.34
C LEU A 100 3.68 10.24 -22.56
N GLN A 101 2.87 10.74 -23.47
CA GLN A 101 2.41 9.99 -24.62
C GLN A 101 3.59 9.64 -25.55
N PRO A 102 3.76 8.35 -25.89
CA PRO A 102 4.56 7.97 -27.04
C PRO A 102 3.79 8.27 -28.32
N SER A 103 4.48 8.72 -29.34
CA SER A 103 3.97 8.75 -30.71
C SER A 103 4.68 7.69 -31.55
N THR A 104 4.30 7.54 -32.81
CA THR A 104 5.01 6.62 -33.73
C THR A 104 6.49 6.93 -33.89
N THR A 105 6.91 8.15 -33.52
CA THR A 105 8.28 8.66 -33.62
C THR A 105 8.89 9.06 -32.27
N VAL A 106 8.08 9.11 -31.20
CA VAL A 106 8.50 9.56 -29.87
C VAL A 106 8.21 8.47 -28.85
N THR A 107 9.19 8.11 -28.06
CA THR A 107 9.06 7.12 -26.98
C THR A 107 8.38 7.72 -25.76
N GLY A 108 7.58 6.92 -25.05
CA GLY A 108 6.99 7.31 -23.78
C GLY A 108 8.04 7.55 -22.71
N SER A 109 7.82 8.57 -21.87
CA SER A 109 8.70 8.84 -20.72
C SER A 109 8.36 7.94 -19.55
N ASN A 110 9.37 7.44 -18.83
CA ASN A 110 9.18 6.75 -17.57
C ASN A 110 9.14 7.75 -16.42
N CYS A 111 7.99 7.84 -15.75
CA CYS A 111 7.81 8.70 -14.59
C CYS A 111 7.87 7.89 -13.30
N LYS A 112 8.64 8.39 -12.34
CA LYS A 112 8.73 7.84 -10.98
C LYS A 112 8.28 8.90 -10.00
N VAL A 113 7.41 8.51 -9.06
CA VAL A 113 6.88 9.38 -8.00
C VAL A 113 7.19 8.75 -6.66
N GLN A 114 7.70 9.56 -5.75
CA GLN A 114 8.01 9.16 -4.38
C GLN A 114 7.48 10.22 -3.41
N PRO A 115 6.31 10.01 -2.79
CA PRO A 115 5.85 10.82 -1.67
C PRO A 115 6.84 10.71 -0.51
N GLN A 116 7.18 11.85 0.13
CA GLN A 116 8.25 11.89 1.15
C GLN A 116 7.74 12.37 2.51
N GLU A 117 6.99 13.46 2.53
CA GLU A 117 6.57 14.13 3.76
C GLU A 117 5.16 14.68 3.60
N LEU A 118 4.37 14.57 4.67
CA LEU A 118 3.01 15.09 4.74
C LEU A 118 2.80 15.79 6.08
N ALA A 119 2.48 17.08 6.05
CA ALA A 119 2.03 17.82 7.22
C ALA A 119 0.53 18.13 7.08
N THR A 120 -0.23 17.97 8.14
CA THR A 120 -1.69 18.18 8.14
C THR A 120 -2.10 19.03 9.33
N LEU A 121 -2.99 19.99 9.10
CA LEU A 121 -3.69 20.74 10.14
C LEU A 121 -5.20 20.63 9.89
N ALA A 122 -5.93 20.04 10.84
CA ALA A 122 -7.35 19.76 10.70
C ALA A 122 -8.16 20.08 11.95
N GLY A 123 -9.36 20.57 11.74
CA GLY A 123 -10.40 20.57 12.75
C GLY A 123 -11.05 19.18 12.83
N ARG A 124 -11.43 18.75 14.02
CA ARG A 124 -12.10 17.46 14.24
C ARG A 124 -13.39 17.62 15.05
N VAL A 125 -14.39 16.82 14.71
CA VAL A 125 -15.66 16.70 15.41
C VAL A 125 -15.82 15.27 15.84
N GLY A 126 -15.96 15.02 17.14
CA GLY A 126 -16.10 13.69 17.74
C GLY A 126 -17.47 13.49 18.40
N PHE A 127 -17.99 12.29 18.29
CA PHE A 127 -19.20 11.82 18.93
C PHE A 127 -18.87 10.66 19.88
N LEU A 128 -19.21 10.81 21.17
CA LEU A 128 -18.99 9.80 22.21
C LEU A 128 -20.16 8.80 22.23
N THR A 129 -19.85 7.53 22.00
CA THR A 129 -20.85 6.50 21.70
C THR A 129 -21.51 5.88 22.92
N GLN A 130 -20.89 5.99 24.11
CA GLN A 130 -21.35 5.36 25.35
C GLN A 130 -21.42 6.37 26.50
N PRO A 131 -22.26 6.15 27.52
CA PRO A 131 -22.33 7.02 28.70
C PRO A 131 -20.99 7.24 29.41
N GLN A 132 -20.11 6.23 29.37
CA GLN A 132 -18.75 6.30 29.95
C GLN A 132 -17.74 7.02 29.03
N GLY A 133 -18.13 7.35 27.79
CA GLY A 133 -17.35 8.14 26.87
C GLY A 133 -16.00 7.55 26.43
N ARG A 134 -15.83 6.22 26.48
CA ARG A 134 -14.55 5.57 26.11
C ARG A 134 -14.28 5.55 24.61
N THR A 135 -15.33 5.54 23.79
CA THR A 135 -15.22 5.49 22.33
C THR A 135 -15.70 6.79 21.71
N MET A 136 -14.87 7.38 20.89
CA MET A 136 -15.17 8.55 20.10
C MET A 136 -15.12 8.21 18.61
N LEU A 137 -16.25 8.34 17.93
CA LEU A 137 -16.29 8.39 16.47
C LEU A 137 -15.99 9.82 16.05
N PHE A 138 -15.09 10.03 15.13
CA PHE A 138 -14.76 11.38 14.70
C PHE A 138 -14.63 11.52 13.20
N GLY A 139 -14.95 12.73 12.73
CA GLY A 139 -14.61 13.23 11.40
C GLY A 139 -13.65 14.39 11.54
N LYS A 140 -12.79 14.57 10.55
CA LYS A 140 -11.90 15.72 10.47
C LYS A 140 -11.85 16.30 9.06
N ALA A 141 -11.57 17.61 8.98
CA ALA A 141 -11.33 18.29 7.73
C ALA A 141 -10.30 19.41 7.93
N GLY A 142 -9.48 19.64 6.93
CA GLY A 142 -8.40 20.61 7.06
C GLY A 142 -7.60 20.80 5.78
N VAL A 143 -6.37 21.23 5.98
CA VAL A 143 -5.39 21.48 4.92
C VAL A 143 -4.13 20.67 5.18
N SER A 144 -3.54 20.14 4.11
CA SER A 144 -2.29 19.40 4.17
C SER A 144 -1.26 20.02 3.22
N TRP A 145 0.00 19.85 3.57
CA TRP A 145 1.15 20.12 2.72
C TRP A 145 1.88 18.81 2.44
N LEU A 146 2.06 18.50 1.15
CA LEU A 146 2.73 17.30 0.67
C LEU A 146 4.04 17.69 0.01
N ARG A 147 5.10 16.93 0.26
CA ARG A 147 6.34 16.93 -0.50
C ARG A 147 6.53 15.61 -1.20
N SER A 148 6.72 15.66 -2.53
CA SER A 148 7.00 14.49 -3.36
C SER A 148 8.23 14.72 -4.23
N SER A 149 9.06 13.70 -4.41
CA SER A 149 10.07 13.67 -5.47
C SER A 149 9.45 13.08 -6.72
N VAL A 150 9.63 13.74 -7.84
CA VAL A 150 9.14 13.31 -9.15
C VAL A 150 10.30 13.32 -10.12
N SER A 151 10.46 12.26 -10.90
CA SER A 151 11.41 12.22 -12.01
C SER A 151 10.72 11.73 -13.28
N MET A 152 11.07 12.32 -14.41
CA MET A 152 10.66 11.94 -15.75
C MET A 152 11.92 11.61 -16.55
N ASN A 153 12.13 10.33 -16.80
CA ASN A 153 13.24 9.87 -17.60
C ASN A 153 12.73 9.67 -19.03
N PRO A 154 13.32 10.34 -20.02
CA PRO A 154 13.02 10.01 -21.40
C PRO A 154 13.44 8.57 -21.61
N ALA A 155 12.55 7.74 -22.11
CA ALA A 155 12.91 6.43 -22.57
C ALA A 155 13.52 6.61 -23.96
N THR A 156 14.82 6.58 -24.05
CA THR A 156 15.52 6.63 -25.33
C THR A 156 15.62 5.24 -25.91
N VAL A 157 15.09 5.09 -27.10
CA VAL A 157 15.39 3.93 -27.94
C VAL A 157 16.80 4.08 -28.43
N SER A 158 17.73 3.31 -27.90
CA SER A 158 19.03 3.18 -28.51
C SER A 158 18.93 2.23 -29.72
N PHE A 159 18.84 2.76 -30.92
CA PHE A 159 19.07 1.96 -32.11
C PHE A 159 20.54 1.58 -32.14
N LEU A 160 20.84 0.34 -31.79
CA LEU A 160 22.10 -0.23 -32.14
C LEU A 160 22.02 -0.74 -33.58
N ASP A 161 22.75 -0.09 -34.47
CA ASP A 161 23.08 -0.67 -35.78
C ASP A 161 23.61 -2.09 -35.53
N PRO A 162 23.09 -3.13 -36.20
CA PRO A 162 23.61 -4.50 -36.12
C PRO A 162 25.11 -4.60 -36.33
N GLY A 163 25.72 -3.65 -37.07
CA GLY A 163 27.14 -3.51 -37.23
C GLY A 163 27.90 -3.17 -35.95
N TYR A 164 27.32 -2.44 -35.03
CA TYR A 164 27.93 -2.12 -33.73
C TYR A 164 27.82 -3.27 -32.73
N ILE A 165 26.72 -4.02 -32.75
CA ILE A 165 26.56 -5.24 -31.93
C ILE A 165 27.62 -6.28 -32.32
N ALA A 166 27.86 -6.47 -33.61
CA ALA A 166 28.88 -7.39 -34.12
C ALA A 166 30.33 -6.98 -33.73
N GLN A 167 30.54 -5.73 -33.33
CA GLN A 167 31.80 -5.20 -32.84
C GLN A 167 31.94 -5.21 -31.32
N GLY A 168 30.96 -5.77 -30.61
CA GLY A 168 30.98 -5.83 -29.14
C GLY A 168 30.78 -4.47 -28.46
N ILE A 169 30.24 -3.49 -29.16
CA ILE A 169 29.89 -2.18 -28.59
C ILE A 169 28.58 -2.35 -27.85
N THR A 170 28.68 -2.43 -26.53
CA THR A 170 27.53 -2.32 -25.61
C THR A 170 27.06 -0.88 -25.57
N PHE A 171 25.76 -0.68 -25.29
CA PHE A 171 25.13 0.62 -25.11
C PHE A 171 26.03 1.55 -24.33
N SER A 172 26.69 2.49 -24.98
CA SER A 172 27.31 3.62 -24.30
C SER A 172 26.32 4.78 -24.36
N ASP A 173 26.33 5.57 -23.32
CA ASP A 173 25.59 6.81 -23.21
C ASP A 173 25.67 7.60 -24.50
N ASP A 174 24.57 7.65 -25.27
CA ASP A 174 24.48 8.56 -26.39
C ASP A 174 24.59 9.98 -25.82
N PRO A 175 25.61 10.77 -26.13
CA PRO A 175 25.81 12.11 -25.63
C PRO A 175 24.67 13.07 -26.00
N ASN A 176 23.77 12.68 -26.90
CA ASN A 176 22.63 13.44 -27.35
C ASN A 176 21.31 12.99 -26.65
N GLN A 177 21.36 12.04 -25.70
CA GLN A 177 20.18 11.65 -24.97
C GLN A 177 19.62 12.84 -24.17
N PRO A 178 18.29 13.08 -24.21
CA PRO A 178 17.71 14.13 -23.39
C PRO A 178 17.92 13.81 -21.90
N ALA A 179 18.40 14.79 -21.17
CA ALA A 179 18.62 14.63 -19.74
C ALA A 179 17.29 14.37 -19.02
N PRO A 180 17.24 13.45 -18.04
CA PRO A 180 16.08 13.27 -17.21
C PRO A 180 15.77 14.56 -16.44
N THR A 181 14.49 14.87 -16.29
CA THR A 181 14.04 15.96 -15.43
C THR A 181 13.61 15.39 -14.09
N SER A 182 13.99 16.05 -13.01
CA SER A 182 13.59 15.67 -11.68
C SER A 182 13.41 16.89 -10.79
N GLY A 183 12.50 16.80 -9.84
CA GLY A 183 12.24 17.87 -8.89
C GLY A 183 11.60 17.36 -7.60
N SER A 184 11.85 18.12 -6.52
CA SER A 184 11.07 17.99 -5.29
C SER A 184 9.93 19.00 -5.34
N ILE A 185 8.71 18.53 -5.33
CA ILE A 185 7.51 19.34 -5.50
C ILE A 185 6.77 19.40 -4.17
N GLY A 186 6.43 20.61 -3.73
CA GLY A 186 5.58 20.87 -2.57
C GLY A 186 4.23 21.43 -3.01
N ALA A 187 3.15 20.92 -2.44
CA ALA A 187 1.81 21.42 -2.71
C ALA A 187 0.94 21.45 -1.45
N PHE A 188 0.05 22.44 -1.38
CA PHE A 188 -1.03 22.47 -0.39
C PHE A 188 -2.30 21.92 -1.00
N GLY A 189 -3.10 21.24 -0.17
CA GLY A 189 -4.36 20.66 -0.61
C GLY A 189 -5.33 20.39 0.55
N PRO A 190 -6.63 20.23 0.24
CA PRO A 190 -7.62 19.85 1.23
C PRO A 190 -7.43 18.40 1.70
N THR A 191 -7.83 18.16 2.94
CA THR A 191 -7.93 16.84 3.52
C THR A 191 -9.26 16.62 4.21
N ILE A 192 -9.78 15.42 4.13
CA ILE A 192 -10.89 14.94 4.92
C ILE A 192 -10.53 13.57 5.49
N GLY A 193 -11.01 13.28 6.68
CA GLY A 193 -10.77 11.99 7.31
C GLY A 193 -11.87 11.62 8.31
N ALA A 194 -11.87 10.35 8.67
CA ALA A 194 -12.76 9.83 9.69
C ALA A 194 -12.09 8.68 10.45
N GLY A 195 -12.49 8.47 11.69
CA GLY A 195 -11.90 7.42 12.49
C GLY A 195 -12.66 7.11 13.77
N VAL A 196 -12.07 6.18 14.49
CA VAL A 196 -12.51 5.76 15.81
C VAL A 196 -11.35 5.90 16.77
N GLU A 197 -11.55 6.57 17.88
CA GLU A 197 -10.58 6.67 18.97
C GLU A 197 -11.13 6.02 20.22
N TYR A 198 -10.42 5.04 20.78
CA TYR A 198 -10.81 4.29 21.96
C TYR A 198 -9.87 4.59 23.12
N ALA A 199 -10.40 5.09 24.22
CA ALA A 199 -9.67 5.34 25.45
C ALA A 199 -9.63 4.09 26.33
N PHE A 200 -8.49 3.41 26.37
CA PHE A 200 -8.30 2.24 27.23
C PHE A 200 -7.87 2.63 28.65
N SER A 201 -7.45 3.87 28.86
CA SER A 201 -7.21 4.44 30.18
C SER A 201 -7.58 5.93 30.20
N PRO A 202 -7.64 6.58 31.36
CA PRO A 202 -7.89 8.03 31.46
C PRO A 202 -6.90 8.88 30.66
N ARG A 203 -5.68 8.39 30.41
CA ARG A 203 -4.61 9.13 29.73
C ARG A 203 -4.25 8.61 28.35
N TRP A 204 -4.57 7.35 28.04
CA TRP A 204 -4.15 6.73 26.79
C TRP A 204 -5.34 6.35 25.94
N SER A 205 -5.23 6.62 24.66
CA SER A 205 -6.19 6.18 23.63
C SER A 205 -5.48 5.68 22.38
N MET A 206 -6.12 4.80 21.67
CA MET A 206 -5.73 4.32 20.35
C MET A 206 -6.74 4.81 19.33
N LYS A 207 -6.28 5.28 18.18
CA LYS A 207 -7.14 5.67 17.07
C LYS A 207 -6.86 4.82 15.83
N PHE A 208 -7.93 4.50 15.10
CA PHE A 208 -7.91 4.03 13.72
C PHE A 208 -8.49 5.14 12.86
N GLU A 209 -7.80 5.48 11.79
CA GLU A 209 -8.14 6.65 11.00
C GLU A 209 -7.87 6.38 9.52
N TYR A 210 -8.78 6.88 8.69
CA TYR A 210 -8.60 6.95 7.24
C TYR A 210 -8.70 8.40 6.80
N ASP A 211 -7.71 8.85 6.00
CA ASP A 211 -7.63 10.18 5.42
C ASP A 211 -7.55 10.12 3.91
N TYR A 212 -8.22 11.06 3.28
CA TYR A 212 -8.08 11.37 1.87
C TYR A 212 -7.51 12.79 1.71
N HIS A 213 -6.49 12.92 0.89
CA HIS A 213 -5.85 14.18 0.55
C HIS A 213 -5.85 14.37 -0.95
N HIS A 214 -6.08 15.60 -1.40
CA HIS A 214 -6.05 15.98 -2.80
C HIS A 214 -5.11 17.16 -3.01
N PHE A 215 -4.15 17.01 -3.92
CA PHE A 215 -3.18 18.06 -4.27
C PHE A 215 -3.27 18.36 -5.76
N SER A 216 -3.26 19.64 -6.10
CA SER A 216 -3.27 20.15 -7.46
C SER A 216 -2.32 21.34 -7.60
N GLY A 217 -2.14 21.83 -8.82
CA GLY A 217 -1.28 22.98 -9.07
C GLY A 217 0.21 22.68 -9.05
N MET A 218 0.60 21.41 -9.08
CA MET A 218 1.99 20.98 -9.26
C MET A 218 2.35 20.99 -10.74
N SER A 219 3.60 21.30 -11.06
CA SER A 219 4.10 21.18 -12.42
C SER A 219 5.60 20.84 -12.44
N LEU A 220 6.01 20.13 -13.47
CA LEU A 220 7.41 19.82 -13.74
C LEU A 220 7.68 20.02 -15.23
N VAL A 221 8.84 20.56 -15.56
CA VAL A 221 9.30 20.66 -16.96
C VAL A 221 9.51 19.24 -17.49
N THR A 222 8.93 18.94 -18.65
CA THR A 222 9.12 17.64 -19.30
C THR A 222 10.50 17.56 -19.94
N PRO A 223 11.08 16.36 -20.14
CA PRO A 223 12.30 16.18 -20.91
C PRO A 223 12.15 16.74 -22.32
N GLN A 224 13.28 17.01 -22.97
CA GLN A 224 13.27 17.34 -24.40
C GLN A 224 12.67 16.17 -25.18
N VAL A 225 11.92 16.50 -26.23
CA VAL A 225 11.36 15.52 -27.14
C VAL A 225 12.37 15.27 -28.26
N THR A 226 12.78 14.04 -28.40
CA THR A 226 13.68 13.62 -29.49
C THR A 226 12.97 12.63 -30.38
N ASP A 227 13.11 12.81 -31.67
CA ASP A 227 12.72 11.84 -32.69
C ASP A 227 13.98 11.05 -33.10
N VAL A 228 13.85 9.74 -33.17
CA VAL A 228 14.93 8.85 -33.62
C VAL A 228 14.48 8.21 -34.92
N SER A 229 15.15 8.57 -36.02
CA SER A 229 14.87 7.99 -37.33
C SER A 229 15.21 6.50 -37.38
N GLU A 230 14.66 5.76 -38.36
CA GLU A 230 15.00 4.35 -38.62
C GLU A 230 16.51 4.11 -38.84
N THR A 231 17.26 5.15 -39.16
CA THR A 231 18.71 5.10 -39.35
C THR A 231 19.50 5.51 -38.09
N GLY A 232 18.83 5.68 -36.95
CA GLY A 232 19.46 6.06 -35.68
C GLY A 232 19.83 7.56 -35.57
N VAL A 233 19.37 8.41 -36.48
CA VAL A 233 19.61 9.84 -36.41
C VAL A 233 18.65 10.45 -35.37
N VAL A 234 19.20 10.99 -34.29
CA VAL A 234 18.45 11.70 -33.24
C VAL A 234 18.19 13.14 -33.71
N THR A 235 16.93 13.51 -33.83
CA THR A 235 16.49 14.87 -34.14
C THR A 235 15.83 15.46 -32.93
N ASN A 236 16.34 16.57 -32.42
CA ASN A 236 15.72 17.30 -31.30
C ASN A 236 14.49 18.07 -31.83
N LEU A 237 13.29 17.70 -31.40
CA LEU A 237 12.02 18.31 -31.80
C LEU A 237 11.65 19.56 -30.98
N GLY A 238 12.43 19.90 -29.95
CA GLY A 238 12.22 21.12 -29.15
C GLY A 238 12.48 20.93 -27.67
N SER A 239 12.43 22.05 -26.93
CA SER A 239 12.46 22.04 -25.48
C SER A 239 11.18 21.39 -24.95
N GLY A 240 11.30 20.59 -23.90
CA GLY A 240 10.16 20.00 -23.21
C GLY A 240 9.14 21.06 -22.77
N GLY A 241 7.88 20.71 -22.75
CA GLY A 241 6.79 21.52 -22.21
C GLY A 241 6.78 21.49 -20.68
N SER A 242 5.61 21.73 -20.10
CA SER A 242 5.40 21.58 -18.66
C SER A 242 4.20 20.64 -18.45
N SER A 243 4.41 19.56 -17.70
CA SER A 243 3.32 18.69 -17.27
C SER A 243 2.72 19.23 -15.97
N ALA A 244 1.44 19.54 -16.00
CA ALA A 244 0.66 19.78 -14.80
C ALA A 244 0.31 18.45 -14.13
N MET A 245 0.37 18.42 -12.80
CA MET A 245 0.14 17.19 -12.05
C MET A 245 -0.90 17.40 -10.96
N THR A 246 -1.66 16.33 -10.71
CA THR A 246 -2.52 16.19 -9.53
C THR A 246 -2.12 14.93 -8.79
N GLN A 247 -2.22 14.97 -7.46
CA GLN A 247 -1.86 13.83 -6.62
C GLN A 247 -2.93 13.60 -5.56
N ASN A 248 -3.44 12.36 -5.50
CA ASN A 248 -4.39 11.93 -4.49
C ASN A 248 -3.71 10.93 -3.56
N LEU A 249 -3.88 11.10 -2.25
CA LEU A 249 -3.40 10.16 -1.26
C LEU A 249 -4.56 9.59 -0.46
N HIS A 250 -4.55 8.28 -0.31
CA HIS A 250 -5.40 7.50 0.59
C HIS A 250 -4.51 6.96 1.70
N ILE A 251 -4.79 7.31 2.93
CA ILE A 251 -3.98 6.95 4.09
C ILE A 251 -4.85 6.22 5.10
N ALA A 252 -4.40 5.05 5.55
CA ALA A 252 -4.97 4.34 6.69
C ALA A 252 -3.90 4.24 7.78
N LYS A 253 -4.23 4.64 9.01
CA LYS A 253 -3.26 4.71 10.10
C LYS A 253 -3.83 4.29 11.45
N VAL A 254 -2.93 3.80 12.29
CA VAL A 254 -3.16 3.50 13.70
C VAL A 254 -2.33 4.48 14.51
N GLY A 255 -2.95 5.18 15.44
CA GLY A 255 -2.29 6.14 16.31
C GLY A 255 -2.47 5.79 17.79
N LEU A 256 -1.47 6.13 18.58
CA LEU A 256 -1.50 6.07 20.04
C LEU A 256 -1.36 7.48 20.58
N ASN A 257 -2.31 7.92 21.41
CA ASN A 257 -2.34 9.25 22.01
C ASN A 257 -2.19 9.19 23.53
N TYR A 258 -1.36 10.09 24.07
CA TYR A 258 -1.31 10.43 25.48
C TYR A 258 -2.03 11.76 25.72
N ARG A 259 -2.98 11.78 26.62
CA ARG A 259 -3.79 12.96 26.98
C ARG A 259 -3.29 13.57 28.27
N PHE A 260 -3.12 14.89 28.27
CA PHE A 260 -2.63 15.67 29.41
C PHE A 260 -3.76 16.17 30.33
N GLY A 261 -5.03 16.02 29.93
CA GLY A 261 -6.18 16.34 30.79
C GLY A 261 -6.21 15.42 32.01
N GLY A 262 -6.38 16.01 33.20
CA GLY A 262 -6.57 15.26 34.44
C GLY A 262 -7.94 14.54 34.46
N PRO A 263 -8.20 13.69 35.48
CA PRO A 263 -9.54 13.13 35.69
C PRO A 263 -10.56 14.26 35.76
N ALA A 264 -11.78 14.01 35.23
CA ALA A 264 -12.85 15.00 35.26
C ALA A 264 -13.09 15.42 36.74
N LYS A 265 -12.82 16.69 37.05
CA LYS A 265 -13.25 17.30 38.29
C LYS A 265 -14.78 17.47 38.14
N ASP A 266 -15.53 17.02 39.12
CA ASP A 266 -16.97 17.25 39.24
C ASP A 266 -17.90 16.25 38.52
N THR A 267 -17.76 14.95 38.81
CA THR A 267 -18.91 14.04 38.72
C THR A 267 -19.51 13.92 40.12
N PRO A 268 -20.80 14.25 40.34
CA PRO A 268 -21.46 14.00 41.63
C PRO A 268 -21.32 12.51 41.97
N ALA A 269 -20.95 12.21 43.20
CA ALA A 269 -20.72 10.85 43.72
C ALA A 269 -21.91 9.87 43.59
N SER A 270 -23.03 10.31 43.05
CA SER A 270 -24.27 9.51 42.91
C SER A 270 -24.29 8.58 41.70
N LEU A 271 -23.33 8.72 40.71
CA LEU A 271 -23.26 7.81 39.57
C LEU A 271 -22.10 6.80 39.68
N SER A 272 -21.26 6.89 40.71
CA SER A 272 -20.13 5.98 40.91
C SER A 272 -20.52 4.63 41.55
N SER A 273 -21.74 4.48 42.07
CA SER A 273 -22.13 3.28 42.80
C SER A 273 -22.52 2.08 41.92
N ALA A 274 -22.85 2.30 40.65
CA ALA A 274 -23.22 1.20 39.74
C ALA A 274 -22.01 0.47 39.13
N ALA A 275 -20.83 1.09 39.15
CA ALA A 275 -19.60 0.49 38.58
C ALA A 275 -18.76 -0.30 39.62
N ALA A 276 -19.13 -0.22 40.92
CA ALA A 276 -18.38 -0.86 42.00
C ALA A 276 -18.67 -2.36 42.17
N ASP A 277 -19.72 -2.90 41.54
CA ASP A 277 -20.17 -4.29 41.74
C ASP A 277 -19.76 -5.26 40.63
N GLU A 278 -19.01 -4.81 39.60
CA GLU A 278 -18.54 -5.75 38.59
C GLU A 278 -17.27 -6.46 39.07
N PRO A 279 -17.24 -7.81 39.09
CA PRO A 279 -16.03 -8.56 39.44
C PRO A 279 -14.87 -8.22 38.51
N PRO A 280 -13.64 -8.19 39.01
CA PRO A 280 -12.46 -7.89 38.17
C PRO A 280 -12.37 -8.85 36.99
N PHE A 281 -12.01 -8.29 35.81
CA PHE A 281 -11.85 -9.10 34.61
C PHE A 281 -10.70 -10.11 34.81
N VAL A 282 -11.05 -11.39 34.78
CA VAL A 282 -10.06 -12.48 34.81
C VAL A 282 -9.99 -13.07 33.41
N PRO A 283 -8.85 -12.94 32.71
CA PRO A 283 -8.69 -13.53 31.38
C PRO A 283 -8.85 -15.04 31.41
N GLY A 284 -9.59 -15.59 30.47
CA GLY A 284 -9.67 -17.02 30.16
C GLY A 284 -9.09 -17.31 28.77
N TRP A 285 -9.13 -18.59 28.39
CA TRP A 285 -8.88 -18.97 27.01
C TRP A 285 -10.04 -18.50 26.13
N GLU A 286 -9.71 -17.80 25.04
CA GLU A 286 -10.67 -17.39 24.03
C GLU A 286 -10.23 -17.92 22.67
N PHE A 287 -11.20 -18.44 21.91
CA PHE A 287 -10.98 -18.92 20.56
C PHE A 287 -11.96 -18.23 19.62
N ASP A 288 -11.48 -17.78 18.50
CA ASP A 288 -12.27 -17.21 17.42
C ASP A 288 -11.90 -17.90 16.12
N VAL A 289 -12.88 -18.48 15.45
CA VAL A 289 -12.69 -19.19 14.17
C VAL A 289 -13.74 -18.74 13.18
N GLY A 290 -13.42 -18.78 11.91
CA GLY A 290 -14.40 -18.37 10.92
C GLY A 290 -13.94 -18.47 9.49
N THR A 291 -14.80 -17.93 8.63
CA THR A 291 -14.59 -17.88 7.19
C THR A 291 -14.69 -16.45 6.69
N ARG A 292 -13.98 -16.16 5.59
CA ARG A 292 -14.07 -14.89 4.88
C ARG A 292 -14.23 -15.12 3.39
N PHE A 293 -14.92 -14.22 2.74
CA PHE A 293 -14.91 -14.07 1.29
C PHE A 293 -14.30 -12.72 0.95
N TRP A 294 -13.13 -12.72 0.29
CA TRP A 294 -12.40 -11.52 -0.05
C TRP A 294 -12.54 -11.19 -1.54
N TYR A 295 -13.11 -10.03 -1.83
CA TYR A 295 -13.13 -9.42 -3.15
C TYR A 295 -12.05 -8.34 -3.20
N SER A 296 -11.11 -8.46 -4.13
CA SER A 296 -9.92 -7.63 -4.17
C SER A 296 -9.57 -7.15 -5.57
N SER A 297 -8.86 -6.04 -5.64
CA SER A 297 -8.15 -5.56 -6.82
C SER A 297 -6.65 -5.55 -6.54
N GLY A 298 -5.84 -5.86 -7.53
CA GLY A 298 -4.39 -5.89 -7.38
C GLY A 298 -3.66 -5.29 -8.56
N ARG A 299 -2.41 -4.92 -8.30
CA ARG A 299 -1.42 -4.51 -9.28
C ARG A 299 -0.14 -5.30 -9.03
N TYR A 300 0.51 -5.68 -10.09
CA TYR A 300 1.87 -6.20 -10.07
C TYR A 300 2.66 -5.50 -11.17
N GLN A 301 3.90 -5.16 -10.88
CA GLN A 301 4.80 -4.59 -11.88
C GLN A 301 6.18 -5.21 -11.73
N ASN A 302 6.73 -5.58 -12.85
CA ASN A 302 8.11 -6.05 -13.00
C ASN A 302 8.77 -5.19 -14.07
N GLN A 303 9.86 -4.56 -13.74
CA GLN A 303 10.62 -3.73 -14.69
C GLN A 303 12.10 -4.05 -14.61
N ASN A 304 12.75 -4.18 -15.77
CA ASN A 304 14.17 -4.41 -15.85
C ASN A 304 14.89 -3.25 -16.53
N GLY A 305 16.14 -3.07 -16.17
CA GLY A 305 16.99 -2.03 -16.71
C GLY A 305 17.94 -1.44 -15.66
N SER A 306 18.64 -0.40 -16.04
CA SER A 306 19.42 0.41 -15.10
C SER A 306 18.55 1.53 -14.53
N PRO A 307 18.96 2.21 -13.43
CA PRO A 307 18.21 3.33 -12.87
C PRO A 307 17.93 4.48 -13.87
N ASN A 308 18.72 4.57 -14.92
CA ASN A 308 18.61 5.63 -15.93
C ASN A 308 18.12 5.10 -17.30
N GLN A 309 17.97 3.79 -17.46
CA GLN A 309 17.56 3.18 -18.72
C GLN A 309 16.66 1.98 -18.46
N LEU A 310 15.38 2.16 -18.72
CA LEU A 310 14.39 1.10 -18.68
C LEU A 310 14.45 0.32 -20.00
N VAL A 311 14.50 -1.01 -19.90
CA VAL A 311 14.58 -1.90 -21.07
C VAL A 311 13.22 -2.52 -21.34
N SER A 312 12.56 -3.05 -20.31
CA SER A 312 11.24 -3.65 -20.42
C SER A 312 10.46 -3.48 -19.10
N ARG A 313 9.16 -3.41 -19.21
CA ARG A 313 8.28 -3.38 -18.06
C ARG A 313 6.98 -4.14 -18.32
N LEU A 314 6.69 -5.11 -17.48
CA LEU A 314 5.40 -5.78 -17.41
C LEU A 314 4.55 -5.15 -16.29
N THR A 315 3.37 -4.66 -16.62
CA THR A 315 2.44 -4.10 -15.65
C THR A 315 1.11 -4.82 -15.73
N TYR A 316 0.79 -5.54 -14.67
CA TYR A 316 -0.51 -6.17 -14.45
C TYR A 316 -1.34 -5.26 -13.57
N ARG A 317 -2.48 -4.77 -14.03
CA ARG A 317 -3.33 -3.84 -13.26
C ARG A 317 -4.80 -4.20 -13.33
N ASP A 318 -5.55 -3.66 -12.35
CA ASP A 318 -6.97 -3.91 -12.18
C ASP A 318 -7.30 -5.40 -12.05
N VAL A 319 -6.36 -6.18 -11.45
CA VAL A 319 -6.44 -7.63 -11.34
C VAL A 319 -7.44 -8.01 -10.26
N ILE A 320 -8.68 -8.26 -10.67
CA ILE A 320 -9.77 -8.63 -9.76
C ILE A 320 -9.57 -10.06 -9.26
N GLY A 321 -9.52 -10.21 -7.94
CA GLY A 321 -9.41 -11.48 -7.24
C GLY A 321 -10.60 -11.76 -6.34
N GLN A 322 -11.05 -13.01 -6.32
CA GLN A 322 -12.08 -13.51 -5.43
C GLN A 322 -11.54 -14.76 -4.73
N SER A 323 -11.50 -14.73 -3.38
CA SER A 323 -10.95 -15.83 -2.60
C SER A 323 -11.80 -16.16 -1.38
N GLY A 324 -11.86 -17.46 -1.07
CA GLY A 324 -12.33 -17.98 0.20
C GLY A 324 -11.18 -18.12 1.18
N GLU A 325 -11.46 -17.86 2.46
CA GLU A 325 -10.45 -17.88 3.53
C GLU A 325 -11.01 -18.53 4.78
N LEU A 326 -10.17 -19.30 5.47
CA LEU A 326 -10.39 -19.79 6.83
C LEU A 326 -9.43 -19.06 7.77
N PHE A 327 -9.93 -18.63 8.93
CA PHE A 327 -9.10 -17.98 9.95
C PHE A 327 -9.35 -18.55 11.34
N ALA A 328 -8.35 -18.41 12.19
CA ALA A 328 -8.43 -18.76 13.60
C ALA A 328 -7.58 -17.80 14.45
N ARG A 329 -8.03 -17.56 15.68
CA ARG A 329 -7.28 -16.89 16.74
C ARG A 329 -7.51 -17.60 18.07
N ALA A 330 -6.45 -17.75 18.85
CA ALA A 330 -6.48 -18.26 20.21
C ALA A 330 -5.75 -17.29 21.14
N ASP A 331 -6.40 -16.82 22.21
CA ASP A 331 -5.84 -15.95 23.23
C ASP A 331 -5.75 -16.72 24.55
N ALA A 332 -4.53 -16.87 25.08
CA ALA A 332 -4.27 -17.53 26.36
C ALA A 332 -4.54 -16.57 27.56
N PRO A 333 -4.86 -17.11 28.75
CA PRO A 333 -5.09 -16.29 29.95
C PRO A 333 -3.92 -15.40 30.34
N PHE A 334 -2.70 -15.85 30.06
CA PHE A 334 -1.46 -15.14 30.38
C PHE A 334 -1.01 -14.14 29.31
N GLY A 335 -1.89 -13.82 28.33
CA GLY A 335 -1.71 -12.74 27.38
C GLY A 335 -1.11 -13.14 26.03
N VAL A 336 -0.53 -14.32 25.89
CA VAL A 336 -0.04 -14.82 24.59
C VAL A 336 -1.24 -15.10 23.68
N PHE A 337 -1.10 -14.77 22.40
CA PHE A 337 -2.06 -15.17 21.38
C PHE A 337 -1.38 -15.75 20.13
N VAL A 338 -2.09 -16.61 19.44
CA VAL A 338 -1.75 -17.11 18.10
C VAL A 338 -2.92 -16.83 17.19
N LYS A 339 -2.66 -16.33 15.99
CA LYS A 339 -3.68 -16.10 14.97
C LYS A 339 -3.15 -16.42 13.58
N GLY A 340 -4.04 -16.72 12.66
CA GLY A 340 -3.65 -16.94 11.28
C GLY A 340 -4.84 -17.19 10.37
N PHE A 341 -4.55 -17.19 9.09
CA PHE A 341 -5.53 -17.49 8.05
C PHE A 341 -4.85 -18.11 6.83
N VAL A 342 -5.65 -18.87 6.07
CA VAL A 342 -5.27 -19.46 4.79
C VAL A 342 -6.38 -19.20 3.79
N GLY A 343 -6.02 -18.79 2.59
CA GLY A 343 -6.98 -18.48 1.55
C GLY A 343 -6.50 -18.89 0.16
N ALA A 344 -7.48 -19.15 -0.70
CA ALA A 344 -7.27 -19.50 -2.10
C ALA A 344 -8.40 -18.94 -2.97
N GLY A 345 -8.07 -18.61 -4.22
CA GLY A 345 -9.06 -18.06 -5.13
C GLY A 345 -8.59 -17.89 -6.57
N GLY A 346 -9.47 -17.30 -7.38
CA GLY A 346 -9.23 -17.01 -8.78
C GLY A 346 -9.01 -15.53 -9.06
N LEU A 347 -8.28 -15.27 -10.12
CA LEU A 347 -8.13 -13.95 -10.75
C LEU A 347 -8.97 -13.97 -12.04
N SER A 348 -9.86 -13.01 -12.22
CA SER A 348 -10.90 -13.07 -13.25
C SER A 348 -10.93 -11.93 -14.24
N LYS A 349 -10.24 -10.85 -13.97
CA LYS A 349 -10.17 -9.63 -14.79
C LYS A 349 -8.86 -8.93 -14.55
N GLY A 350 -8.57 -7.99 -15.41
CA GLY A 350 -7.38 -7.15 -15.40
C GLY A 350 -6.73 -7.12 -16.76
N LYS A 351 -5.72 -6.30 -16.88
CA LYS A 351 -4.92 -6.15 -18.10
C LYS A 351 -3.44 -6.28 -17.77
N MET A 352 -2.72 -6.95 -18.65
CA MET A 352 -1.26 -6.92 -18.67
C MET A 352 -0.81 -6.01 -19.80
N TYR A 353 0.07 -5.07 -19.47
CA TYR A 353 0.79 -4.22 -20.42
C TYR A 353 2.24 -4.65 -20.44
N ASP A 354 2.74 -4.93 -21.65
CA ASP A 354 4.14 -5.23 -21.91
C ASP A 354 4.72 -4.06 -22.70
N GLU A 355 5.69 -3.41 -22.10
CA GLU A 355 6.32 -2.19 -22.63
C GLU A 355 7.79 -2.47 -22.85
N ASP A 356 8.25 -2.38 -24.10
CA ASP A 356 9.63 -2.60 -24.50
C ASP A 356 10.25 -1.32 -25.07
N TRP A 357 11.44 -0.96 -24.57
CA TRP A 357 12.24 0.17 -25.02
C TRP A 357 13.45 -0.31 -25.81
N GLY A 358 13.23 -0.68 -27.05
CA GLY A 358 14.30 -0.77 -28.06
C GLY A 358 15.15 -2.02 -28.10
N LEU A 359 14.78 -3.14 -27.46
CA LEU A 359 15.61 -4.34 -27.47
C LEU A 359 14.81 -5.64 -27.67
N ASN A 360 14.77 -6.10 -28.89
CA ASN A 360 14.59 -7.51 -29.18
C ASN A 360 15.88 -8.14 -29.77
N SER A 361 16.99 -8.00 -29.05
CA SER A 361 18.26 -8.64 -29.43
C SER A 361 18.21 -10.17 -29.37
N GLU A 362 17.29 -10.74 -28.57
CA GLU A 362 17.14 -12.19 -28.41
C GLU A 362 16.51 -12.90 -29.61
N LEU A 363 15.90 -12.17 -30.54
CA LEU A 363 15.22 -12.75 -31.69
C LEU A 363 15.93 -12.52 -33.04
N GLY A 364 17.09 -11.88 -33.04
CA GLY A 364 17.79 -11.53 -34.29
C GLY A 364 16.99 -10.59 -35.21
N ALA A 365 15.95 -9.98 -34.67
CA ALA A 365 15.13 -8.98 -35.35
C ALA A 365 15.78 -7.61 -35.24
N VAL A 366 15.55 -6.78 -36.23
CA VAL A 366 15.90 -5.35 -36.22
C VAL A 366 15.36 -4.72 -34.92
N PRO A 367 16.15 -3.90 -34.19
CA PRO A 367 15.68 -3.20 -33.01
C PRO A 367 14.37 -2.48 -33.32
N THR A 368 13.27 -2.96 -32.77
CA THR A 368 12.00 -2.27 -32.86
C THR A 368 12.05 -1.10 -31.88
N GLY A 369 11.57 0.05 -32.27
CA GLY A 369 11.44 1.17 -31.34
C GLY A 369 10.58 0.84 -30.11
N PHE A 370 10.08 1.85 -29.42
CA PHE A 370 9.16 1.68 -28.31
C PHE A 370 7.91 0.89 -28.74
N GLU A 371 7.60 -0.16 -27.99
CA GLU A 371 6.50 -1.05 -28.26
C GLU A 371 5.63 -1.21 -26.98
N VAL A 372 4.33 -1.28 -27.18
CA VAL A 372 3.38 -1.56 -26.09
C VAL A 372 2.35 -2.56 -26.58
N THR A 373 2.19 -3.64 -25.83
CA THR A 373 1.12 -4.60 -26.05
C THR A 373 0.19 -4.69 -24.83
N GLU A 374 -1.05 -5.12 -25.06
CA GLU A 374 -2.06 -5.36 -24.03
C GLU A 374 -2.58 -6.78 -24.14
N SER A 375 -2.85 -7.43 -22.99
CA SER A 375 -3.45 -8.75 -22.91
C SER A 375 -4.50 -8.80 -21.80
N ASP A 376 -5.54 -9.61 -21.96
CA ASP A 376 -6.51 -9.92 -20.92
C ASP A 376 -5.93 -10.85 -19.86
N LEU A 377 -6.45 -10.79 -18.63
CA LEU A 377 -5.93 -11.56 -17.51
C LEU A 377 -6.91 -12.59 -16.95
N ASN A 378 -6.34 -13.75 -16.61
CA ASN A 378 -6.91 -14.72 -15.68
C ASN A 378 -5.81 -15.32 -14.81
N GLY A 379 -6.18 -16.09 -13.78
CA GLY A 379 -5.19 -16.74 -12.94
C GLY A 379 -5.70 -17.20 -11.59
N THR A 380 -4.76 -17.38 -10.66
CA THR A 380 -5.04 -17.86 -9.30
C THR A 380 -4.26 -17.08 -8.26
N LEU A 381 -4.76 -17.06 -7.02
CA LEU A 381 -4.06 -16.54 -5.86
C LEU A 381 -4.19 -17.48 -4.68
N HIS A 382 -3.10 -17.60 -3.91
CA HIS A 382 -3.00 -18.40 -2.70
C HIS A 382 -2.24 -17.65 -1.63
N TYR A 383 -2.65 -17.78 -0.37
CA TYR A 383 -1.92 -17.13 0.71
C TYR A 383 -2.12 -17.83 2.05
N ILE A 384 -1.13 -17.70 2.90
CA ILE A 384 -1.16 -18.14 4.29
C ILE A 384 -0.47 -17.10 5.17
N THR A 385 -1.06 -16.85 6.34
CA THR A 385 -0.50 -15.96 7.36
C THR A 385 -0.58 -16.65 8.72
N GLY A 386 0.48 -16.53 9.51
CA GLY A 386 0.50 -17.01 10.89
C GLY A 386 1.29 -16.05 11.76
N ASP A 387 0.70 -15.62 12.88
CA ASP A 387 1.28 -14.68 13.82
C ASP A 387 1.23 -15.24 15.24
N ILE A 388 2.27 -15.01 16.02
CA ILE A 388 2.30 -15.19 17.46
C ILE A 388 2.57 -13.83 18.14
N GLY A 389 1.85 -13.54 19.21
CA GLY A 389 1.95 -12.25 19.84
C GLY A 389 1.61 -12.26 21.33
N TYR A 390 1.69 -11.07 21.90
CA TYR A 390 1.37 -10.83 23.30
C TYR A 390 0.44 -9.63 23.44
N ASN A 391 -0.71 -9.82 24.11
CA ASN A 391 -1.63 -8.75 24.45
C ASN A 391 -1.03 -7.92 25.59
N VAL A 392 -0.45 -6.78 25.26
CA VAL A 392 0.11 -5.82 26.23
C VAL A 392 -0.98 -5.16 27.07
N MET A 393 -2.20 -5.14 26.53
CA MET A 393 -3.41 -4.73 27.25
C MET A 393 -4.55 -5.68 26.91
N ARG A 394 -5.28 -6.12 27.92
CA ARG A 394 -6.45 -6.98 27.79
C ARG A 394 -7.47 -6.63 28.85
N GLY A 395 -8.61 -6.16 28.45
CA GLY A 395 -9.76 -5.87 29.28
C GLY A 395 -10.98 -6.68 28.84
N ARG A 396 -12.13 -6.37 29.40
CA ARG A 396 -13.42 -6.98 29.04
C ARG A 396 -13.80 -6.66 27.60
N ASP A 397 -13.58 -5.39 27.18
CA ASP A 397 -14.07 -4.83 25.93
C ASP A 397 -12.94 -4.50 24.94
N HIS A 398 -11.70 -4.77 25.28
CA HIS A 398 -10.57 -4.41 24.44
C HIS A 398 -9.37 -5.34 24.60
N LYS A 399 -8.61 -5.47 23.52
CA LYS A 399 -7.30 -6.12 23.48
C LYS A 399 -6.38 -5.27 22.60
N VAL A 400 -5.14 -5.08 23.05
CA VAL A 400 -4.08 -4.49 22.24
C VAL A 400 -2.83 -5.34 22.43
N GLY A 401 -2.26 -5.79 21.33
CA GLY A 401 -1.10 -6.66 21.34
C GLY A 401 -0.11 -6.34 20.25
N VAL A 402 1.10 -6.87 20.44
CA VAL A 402 2.17 -6.86 19.45
C VAL A 402 2.40 -8.29 18.97
N PHE A 403 2.84 -8.45 17.74
CA PHE A 403 3.07 -9.77 17.17
C PHE A 403 4.27 -9.82 16.24
N VAL A 404 4.79 -11.01 16.06
CA VAL A 404 5.70 -11.41 15.00
C VAL A 404 5.07 -12.58 14.26
N GLY A 405 5.30 -12.66 12.96
CA GLY A 405 4.67 -13.70 12.14
C GLY A 405 5.32 -13.88 10.78
N TYR A 406 4.65 -14.70 10.00
CA TYR A 406 5.04 -15.05 8.64
C TYR A 406 3.85 -14.95 7.72
N ASN A 407 4.09 -14.47 6.49
CA ASN A 407 3.12 -14.49 5.41
C ASN A 407 3.78 -15.05 4.15
N ARG A 408 3.02 -15.86 3.41
CA ARG A 408 3.32 -16.27 2.05
C ARG A 408 2.12 -15.91 1.17
N TYR A 409 2.39 -15.21 0.08
CA TYR A 409 1.42 -14.78 -0.91
C TYR A 409 1.92 -15.17 -2.28
N GLU A 410 1.10 -15.88 -3.04
CA GLU A 410 1.41 -16.42 -4.36
C GLU A 410 0.34 -16.04 -5.36
N THR A 411 0.76 -15.64 -6.56
CA THR A 411 -0.12 -15.42 -7.71
C THR A 411 0.43 -16.11 -8.94
N THR A 412 -0.51 -16.65 -9.75
CA THR A 412 -0.24 -17.01 -11.13
C THR A 412 -1.15 -16.16 -12.00
N MET A 413 -0.57 -15.36 -12.85
CA MET A 413 -1.27 -14.47 -13.77
C MET A 413 -0.96 -14.88 -15.20
N ASN A 414 -1.99 -15.16 -15.99
CA ASN A 414 -1.87 -15.53 -17.39
C ASN A 414 -2.38 -14.39 -18.25
N ALA A 415 -1.54 -13.90 -19.15
CA ALA A 415 -1.86 -12.90 -20.15
C ALA A 415 -2.38 -13.59 -21.41
N MET A 416 -3.65 -13.36 -21.72
CA MET A 416 -4.40 -14.02 -22.77
C MET A 416 -4.56 -13.11 -23.98
N GLY A 417 -4.22 -13.64 -25.17
CA GLY A 417 -4.25 -12.84 -26.39
C GLY A 417 -3.08 -11.84 -26.46
N CYS A 418 -3.15 -10.94 -27.42
CA CYS A 418 -2.18 -9.85 -27.58
C CYS A 418 -2.77 -8.80 -28.51
N ASP A 419 -2.93 -7.58 -28.02
CA ASP A 419 -3.35 -6.41 -28.78
C ASP A 419 -2.20 -5.42 -28.86
N GLN A 420 -1.78 -5.03 -30.06
CA GLN A 420 -0.71 -4.07 -30.26
C GLN A 420 -1.24 -2.65 -30.08
N LEU A 421 -0.79 -1.95 -29.04
CA LEU A 421 -1.16 -0.56 -28.79
C LEU A 421 -0.21 0.43 -29.46
N VAL A 422 1.09 0.18 -29.38
CA VAL A 422 2.14 0.98 -30.01
C VAL A 422 3.16 0.05 -30.67
N ALA A 423 3.55 0.35 -31.89
CA ALA A 423 4.67 -0.29 -32.57
C ALA A 423 5.32 0.69 -33.55
N THR A 424 6.65 0.67 -33.61
CA THR A 424 7.43 1.43 -34.61
C THR A 424 7.73 0.60 -35.86
N SER A 425 7.50 -0.72 -35.80
CA SER A 425 7.63 -1.67 -36.94
C SER A 425 6.50 -2.71 -36.89
N SER A 426 6.58 -3.77 -37.70
CA SER A 426 5.60 -4.87 -37.62
C SER A 426 5.56 -5.45 -36.21
N GLY A 427 4.47 -5.17 -35.47
CA GLY A 427 4.33 -5.49 -34.06
C GLY A 427 4.34 -6.99 -33.76
N VAL A 428 4.78 -7.36 -32.56
CA VAL A 428 4.90 -8.75 -32.09
C VAL A 428 3.57 -9.50 -32.04
N CYS A 429 2.44 -8.80 -31.87
CA CYS A 429 1.12 -9.41 -31.82
C CYS A 429 0.59 -9.89 -33.17
N SER A 430 1.19 -9.48 -34.29
CA SER A 430 0.65 -9.68 -35.63
C SER A 430 1.33 -10.77 -36.45
N GLN A 431 2.48 -11.28 -36.01
CA GLN A 431 3.27 -12.24 -36.81
C GLN A 431 3.83 -13.42 -35.99
N PRO A 432 3.14 -14.53 -35.86
CA PRO A 432 1.72 -14.77 -36.20
C PRO A 432 0.76 -14.10 -35.20
N PRO A 433 -0.50 -13.80 -35.59
CA PRO A 433 -1.47 -13.26 -34.64
C PRO A 433 -1.69 -14.18 -33.46
N ILE A 434 -1.71 -13.61 -32.26
CA ILE A 434 -1.94 -14.35 -31.00
C ILE A 434 -3.44 -14.28 -30.68
N PRO A 435 -4.20 -15.41 -30.81
CA PRO A 435 -5.61 -15.40 -30.53
C PRO A 435 -5.94 -15.06 -29.08
N PRO A 436 -7.11 -14.45 -28.76
CA PRO A 436 -7.51 -14.10 -27.41
C PRO A 436 -7.59 -15.28 -26.43
N THR A 437 -7.69 -16.50 -26.93
CA THR A 437 -7.71 -17.74 -26.13
C THR A 437 -6.32 -18.32 -25.85
N THR A 438 -5.28 -17.74 -26.45
CA THR A 438 -3.89 -18.21 -26.28
C THR A 438 -3.25 -17.52 -25.09
N ASN A 439 -2.66 -18.31 -24.20
CA ASN A 439 -1.82 -17.78 -23.13
C ASN A 439 -0.45 -17.40 -23.71
N GLY A 440 -0.19 -16.11 -23.85
CA GLY A 440 1.07 -15.57 -24.35
C GLY A 440 2.17 -15.54 -23.31
N ILE A 441 1.84 -15.01 -22.12
CA ILE A 441 2.76 -14.85 -21.00
C ILE A 441 2.12 -15.36 -19.71
N SER A 442 2.89 -16.03 -18.88
CA SER A 442 2.48 -16.38 -17.52
C SER A 442 3.50 -15.85 -16.53
N GLN A 443 3.01 -15.06 -15.58
CA GLN A 443 3.78 -14.57 -14.42
C GLN A 443 3.42 -15.38 -13.19
N ILE A 444 4.40 -16.01 -12.56
CA ILE A 444 4.24 -16.76 -11.31
C ILE A 444 5.07 -16.07 -10.24
N ASP A 445 4.44 -15.65 -9.16
CA ASP A 445 5.08 -14.88 -8.10
C ASP A 445 4.86 -15.52 -6.75
N ALA A 446 5.91 -15.57 -5.94
CA ALA A 446 5.86 -15.96 -4.55
C ALA A 446 6.57 -14.92 -3.67
N TRP A 447 5.81 -14.33 -2.75
CA TRP A 447 6.27 -13.35 -1.77
C TRP A 447 6.24 -13.99 -0.39
N GLN A 448 7.38 -14.10 0.26
CA GLN A 448 7.53 -14.68 1.61
C GLN A 448 8.03 -13.59 2.54
N SER A 449 7.32 -13.31 3.62
CA SER A 449 7.64 -12.17 4.47
C SER A 449 7.61 -12.48 5.96
N VAL A 450 8.55 -11.87 6.68
CA VAL A 450 8.48 -11.75 8.13
C VAL A 450 7.60 -10.55 8.46
N ARG A 451 6.68 -10.73 9.40
CA ARG A 451 5.72 -9.73 9.86
C ARG A 451 6.07 -9.28 11.28
N VAL A 452 6.06 -7.99 11.52
CA VAL A 452 6.12 -7.40 12.87
C VAL A 452 5.01 -6.37 12.96
N GLY A 453 4.12 -6.49 13.94
CA GLY A 453 2.94 -5.64 13.91
C GLY A 453 2.24 -5.45 15.23
N VAL A 454 1.14 -4.71 15.13
CA VAL A 454 0.21 -4.44 16.22
C VAL A 454 -1.17 -4.97 15.85
N SER A 455 -1.86 -5.50 16.85
CA SER A 455 -3.24 -5.98 16.74
C SER A 455 -4.07 -5.31 17.81
N ALA A 456 -5.24 -4.79 17.46
CA ALA A 456 -6.15 -4.18 18.41
C ALA A 456 -7.58 -4.60 18.12
N GLU A 457 -8.34 -4.82 19.18
CA GLU A 457 -9.78 -5.10 19.15
C GLU A 457 -10.46 -4.30 20.25
N ALA A 458 -11.60 -3.69 19.95
CA ALA A 458 -12.45 -3.02 20.94
C ALA A 458 -13.92 -3.25 20.62
N THR A 459 -14.73 -3.40 21.67
CA THR A 459 -16.20 -3.36 21.59
C THR A 459 -16.62 -1.90 21.70
N ILE A 460 -17.16 -1.34 20.60
CA ILE A 460 -17.52 0.09 20.51
C ILE A 460 -18.99 0.35 20.87
N PHE A 461 -19.82 -0.69 20.75
CA PHE A 461 -21.20 -0.77 21.24
C PHE A 461 -21.42 -2.18 21.77
N ASP A 462 -22.49 -2.45 22.48
CA ASP A 462 -22.75 -3.74 23.14
C ASP A 462 -22.53 -4.96 22.25
N ARG A 463 -22.78 -4.82 20.93
CA ARG A 463 -22.67 -5.91 19.95
C ARG A 463 -21.79 -5.57 18.75
N LEU A 464 -21.22 -4.39 18.71
CA LEU A 464 -20.39 -3.97 17.59
C LEU A 464 -18.91 -3.91 18.00
N LYS A 465 -18.08 -4.68 17.33
CA LYS A 465 -16.64 -4.75 17.56
C LYS A 465 -15.89 -4.17 16.37
N ILE A 466 -14.84 -3.44 16.66
CA ILE A 466 -13.83 -3.05 15.69
C ILE A 466 -12.53 -3.78 16.00
N ALA A 467 -11.90 -4.36 14.99
CA ALA A 467 -10.60 -4.98 15.10
C ALA A 467 -9.71 -4.49 13.96
N GLY A 468 -8.43 -4.34 14.22
CA GLY A 468 -7.46 -3.94 13.21
C GLY A 468 -6.08 -4.52 13.48
N ASP A 469 -5.40 -4.82 12.39
CA ASP A 469 -4.02 -5.26 12.36
C ASP A 469 -3.21 -4.35 11.45
N PHE A 470 -2.02 -3.99 11.89
CA PHE A 470 -1.01 -3.37 11.06
C PHE A 470 0.29 -4.14 11.20
N ALA A 471 0.87 -4.57 10.09
CA ALA A 471 2.16 -5.24 10.03
C ALA A 471 3.13 -4.54 9.08
N TRP A 472 4.31 -4.24 9.59
CA TRP A 472 5.50 -3.94 8.81
C TRP A 472 6.17 -5.25 8.41
N LEU A 473 6.64 -5.35 7.17
CA LEU A 473 7.38 -6.48 6.62
C LEU A 473 8.84 -6.05 6.43
N PRO A 474 9.69 -6.19 7.47
CA PRO A 474 11.09 -5.75 7.40
C PRO A 474 11.93 -6.56 6.42
N TYR A 475 11.49 -7.77 6.13
CA TYR A 475 12.13 -8.69 5.19
C TYR A 475 11.06 -9.38 4.35
N VAL A 476 11.20 -9.24 3.06
CA VAL A 476 10.38 -9.93 2.04
C VAL A 476 11.35 -10.63 1.09
N LYS A 477 11.19 -11.94 0.92
CA LYS A 477 11.83 -12.71 -0.15
C LYS A 477 10.86 -12.79 -1.31
N TYR A 478 11.34 -12.49 -2.50
CA TYR A 478 10.62 -12.61 -3.76
C TYR A 478 11.23 -13.71 -4.62
N ASP A 479 10.39 -14.59 -5.13
CA ASP A 479 10.72 -15.58 -6.14
C ASP A 479 9.68 -15.43 -7.27
N GLY A 480 10.10 -15.03 -8.46
CA GLY A 480 9.27 -14.81 -9.64
C GLY A 480 9.73 -15.65 -10.82
N LEU A 481 8.79 -15.98 -11.69
CA LEU A 481 9.05 -16.67 -12.95
C LEU A 481 8.15 -16.07 -14.03
N ASP A 482 8.75 -15.35 -14.96
CA ASP A 482 8.09 -14.90 -16.17
C ASP A 482 8.30 -15.93 -17.29
N ILE A 483 7.23 -16.35 -17.94
CA ILE A 483 7.20 -17.40 -18.95
C ILE A 483 6.58 -16.86 -20.23
N HIS A 484 7.35 -16.63 -21.25
CA HIS A 484 6.87 -16.35 -22.60
C HIS A 484 6.48 -17.66 -23.31
N ARG A 485 5.22 -18.02 -23.16
CA ARG A 485 4.70 -19.35 -23.55
C ARG A 485 4.84 -19.65 -25.04
N VAL A 486 4.59 -18.66 -25.88
CA VAL A 486 4.67 -18.80 -27.34
C VAL A 486 6.11 -19.03 -27.81
N ARG A 487 7.06 -18.39 -27.12
CA ARG A 487 8.50 -18.45 -27.45
C ARG A 487 9.24 -19.53 -26.64
N ASN A 488 8.61 -20.08 -25.61
CA ASN A 488 9.21 -21.03 -24.65
C ASN A 488 10.46 -20.49 -23.97
N ILE A 489 10.39 -19.20 -23.53
CA ILE A 489 11.47 -18.50 -22.82
C ILE A 489 11.06 -18.34 -21.37
N PHE A 490 12.03 -18.45 -20.44
CA PHE A 490 11.81 -18.41 -18.99
C PHE A 490 12.78 -17.41 -18.36
N PHE A 491 12.24 -16.47 -17.57
CA PHE A 491 13.02 -15.49 -16.83
C PHE A 491 12.77 -15.68 -15.31
N PRO A 492 13.59 -16.51 -14.65
CA PRO A 492 13.50 -16.68 -13.21
C PRO A 492 14.15 -15.49 -12.49
N VAL A 493 13.38 -14.80 -11.65
CA VAL A 493 13.81 -13.62 -10.90
C VAL A 493 13.77 -13.90 -9.41
N GLN A 494 14.82 -13.52 -8.69
CA GLN A 494 14.87 -13.59 -7.24
C GLN A 494 15.21 -12.23 -6.64
N GLY A 495 14.68 -11.96 -5.43
CA GLY A 495 14.95 -10.69 -4.78
C GLY A 495 14.58 -10.64 -3.32
N TYR A 496 14.93 -9.52 -2.70
CA TYR A 496 14.51 -9.19 -1.34
C TYR A 496 13.95 -7.78 -1.30
N GLY A 497 13.06 -7.57 -0.35
CA GLY A 497 12.43 -6.28 -0.22
C GLY A 497 11.80 -6.06 1.14
N LYS A 498 10.78 -5.23 1.12
CA LYS A 498 10.01 -4.82 2.28
C LYS A 498 8.54 -4.75 1.89
N GLY A 499 7.69 -4.49 2.90
CA GLY A 499 6.27 -4.31 2.62
C GLY A 499 5.48 -3.87 3.83
N VAL A 500 4.19 -3.72 3.63
CA VAL A 500 3.20 -3.43 4.67
C VAL A 500 1.93 -4.22 4.43
N GLN A 501 1.26 -4.58 5.50
CA GLN A 501 -0.06 -5.22 5.46
C GLN A 501 -0.95 -4.62 6.55
N ALA A 502 -2.23 -4.37 6.23
CA ALA A 502 -3.21 -3.98 7.21
C ALA A 502 -4.57 -4.59 6.95
N GLU A 503 -5.31 -4.76 8.03
CA GLU A 503 -6.72 -5.12 8.05
C GLU A 503 -7.47 -4.24 9.03
N LEU A 504 -8.71 -3.92 8.68
CA LEU A 504 -9.68 -3.31 9.57
C LEU A 504 -11.00 -4.05 9.42
N ILE A 505 -11.61 -4.46 10.54
CA ILE A 505 -12.80 -5.31 10.56
C ILE A 505 -13.83 -4.71 11.50
N LEU A 506 -15.05 -4.59 11.02
CA LEU A 506 -16.21 -4.24 11.82
C LEU A 506 -17.10 -5.48 11.92
N THR A 507 -17.33 -6.00 13.12
CA THR A 507 -18.10 -7.21 13.37
C THR A 507 -19.30 -6.92 14.26
N TYR A 508 -20.48 -7.26 13.78
CA TYR A 508 -21.71 -7.28 14.59
C TYR A 508 -21.91 -8.68 15.20
N MET A 509 -21.99 -8.74 16.52
CA MET A 509 -22.25 -9.98 17.27
C MET A 509 -23.76 -10.24 17.28
N ALA A 510 -24.22 -11.08 16.36
CA ALA A 510 -25.63 -11.48 16.26
C ALA A 510 -26.09 -12.26 17.51
N THR A 511 -25.16 -13.04 18.08
CA THR A 511 -25.29 -13.68 19.40
C THR A 511 -24.01 -13.43 20.20
N GLU A 512 -23.94 -13.90 21.44
CA GLU A 512 -22.71 -13.84 22.25
C GLU A 512 -21.52 -14.58 21.59
N LYS A 513 -21.81 -15.55 20.71
CA LYS A 513 -20.81 -16.40 20.08
C LYS A 513 -20.65 -16.20 18.57
N PHE A 514 -21.72 -15.80 17.89
CA PHE A 514 -21.73 -15.70 16.44
C PHE A 514 -21.68 -14.25 15.98
N GLY A 515 -20.71 -13.94 15.12
CA GLY A 515 -20.50 -12.63 14.54
C GLY A 515 -20.52 -12.64 13.02
N ILE A 516 -21.03 -11.54 12.44
CA ILE A 516 -20.97 -11.25 11.00
C ILE A 516 -20.24 -9.93 10.85
N GLY A 517 -19.26 -9.88 9.97
CA GLY A 517 -18.42 -8.70 9.81
C GLY A 517 -18.14 -8.34 8.37
N ILE A 518 -17.77 -7.09 8.18
CA ILE A 518 -17.18 -6.56 6.96
C ILE A 518 -15.81 -6.01 7.29
N GLY A 519 -14.85 -6.23 6.41
CA GLY A 519 -13.50 -5.70 6.61
C GLY A 519 -12.87 -5.23 5.32
N GLY A 520 -11.83 -4.40 5.48
CA GLY A 520 -10.92 -3.97 4.43
C GLY A 520 -9.53 -4.53 4.66
N ARG A 521 -8.84 -4.87 3.57
CA ARG A 521 -7.45 -5.37 3.59
C ARG A 521 -6.63 -4.66 2.54
N TYR A 522 -5.38 -4.35 2.90
CA TYR A 522 -4.38 -3.81 1.98
C TYR A 522 -3.03 -4.50 2.21
N TRP A 523 -2.41 -4.96 1.14
CA TRP A 523 -1.07 -5.51 1.11
C TRP A 523 -0.24 -4.77 0.06
N SER A 524 0.98 -4.40 0.41
CA SER A 524 1.95 -3.82 -0.52
C SER A 524 3.33 -4.39 -0.21
N MET A 525 3.99 -4.91 -1.23
CA MET A 525 5.33 -5.48 -1.15
C MET A 525 6.13 -5.02 -2.36
N TRP A 526 7.40 -4.68 -2.12
CA TRP A 526 8.31 -4.21 -3.17
C TRP A 526 9.71 -4.74 -2.94
N SER A 527 10.44 -4.98 -4.04
CA SER A 527 11.84 -5.37 -3.97
C SER A 527 12.72 -4.17 -3.66
N SER A 528 13.73 -4.35 -2.80
CA SER A 528 14.85 -3.42 -2.66
C SER A 528 16.00 -3.78 -3.61
N TYR A 529 16.05 -5.05 -4.00
CA TYR A 529 16.98 -5.61 -4.96
C TYR A 529 16.40 -6.91 -5.52
N ALA A 530 16.32 -7.02 -6.84
CA ALA A 530 15.94 -8.24 -7.54
C ALA A 530 16.84 -8.43 -8.78
N TYR A 531 17.05 -9.65 -9.19
CA TYR A 531 17.91 -10.00 -10.31
C TYR A 531 17.44 -11.29 -10.98
N GLU A 532 17.74 -11.42 -12.25
CA GLU A 532 17.53 -12.65 -13.00
C GLU A 532 18.59 -13.69 -12.63
N THR A 533 18.17 -14.91 -12.27
CA THR A 533 19.08 -15.94 -11.78
C THR A 533 19.97 -16.54 -12.89
N SER A 534 19.51 -16.51 -14.14
CA SER A 534 20.28 -16.93 -15.31
C SER A 534 21.29 -15.87 -15.78
N THR A 535 20.98 -14.59 -15.53
CA THR A 535 21.79 -13.43 -15.93
C THR A 535 21.86 -12.42 -14.77
N PRO A 536 22.70 -12.64 -13.74
CA PRO A 536 22.67 -11.85 -12.50
C PRO A 536 23.01 -10.36 -12.66
N THR A 537 23.50 -9.94 -13.81
CA THR A 537 23.72 -8.52 -14.16
C THR A 537 22.41 -7.81 -14.54
N ASN A 538 21.36 -8.56 -14.87
CA ASN A 538 20.05 -8.01 -15.19
C ASN A 538 19.29 -7.73 -13.89
N ILE A 539 19.11 -6.45 -13.56
CA ILE A 539 18.51 -5.98 -12.31
C ILE A 539 17.05 -5.61 -12.54
N PHE A 540 16.22 -6.01 -11.60
CA PHE A 540 14.77 -5.78 -11.63
C PHE A 540 14.30 -4.94 -10.45
N GLU A 541 13.28 -4.11 -10.68
CA GLU A 541 12.42 -3.56 -9.65
C GLU A 541 11.06 -4.27 -9.75
N VAL A 542 10.64 -4.90 -8.67
CA VAL A 542 9.39 -5.67 -8.61
C VAL A 542 8.53 -5.17 -7.48
N GLU A 543 7.24 -4.96 -7.74
CA GLU A 543 6.28 -4.51 -6.74
C GLU A 543 4.91 -5.15 -6.94
N THR A 544 4.17 -5.33 -5.84
CA THR A 544 2.79 -5.81 -5.85
C THR A 544 1.97 -5.10 -4.80
N ASP A 545 0.76 -4.71 -5.19
CA ASP A 545 -0.26 -4.16 -4.32
C ASP A 545 -1.55 -4.96 -4.47
N ARG A 546 -2.23 -5.23 -3.36
CA ARG A 546 -3.56 -5.82 -3.38
C ARG A 546 -4.41 -5.27 -2.26
N TYR A 547 -5.58 -4.79 -2.60
CA TYR A 547 -6.53 -4.24 -1.64
C TYR A 547 -7.95 -4.69 -1.96
N GLY A 548 -8.82 -4.65 -0.95
CA GLY A 548 -10.21 -5.01 -1.18
C GLY A 548 -11.00 -5.13 0.10
N VAL A 549 -12.24 -5.55 -0.07
CA VAL A 549 -13.19 -5.75 1.03
C VAL A 549 -13.48 -7.22 1.20
N PHE A 550 -13.77 -7.64 2.41
CA PHE A 550 -14.22 -9.01 2.69
C PHE A 550 -15.43 -9.04 3.61
N LEU A 551 -16.23 -10.06 3.43
CA LEU A 551 -17.29 -10.44 4.36
C LEU A 551 -16.78 -11.57 5.24
N GLN A 552 -17.14 -11.52 6.53
CA GLN A 552 -16.68 -12.48 7.53
C GLN A 552 -17.87 -13.07 8.28
N ALA A 553 -17.79 -14.37 8.56
CA ALA A 553 -18.60 -15.04 9.57
C ALA A 553 -17.67 -15.69 10.59
N SER A 554 -17.89 -15.43 11.87
CA SER A 554 -17.05 -15.93 12.95
C SER A 554 -17.83 -16.56 14.07
N TYR A 555 -17.19 -17.51 14.75
CA TYR A 555 -17.72 -18.15 15.93
C TYR A 555 -16.69 -18.08 17.06
N LYS A 556 -17.10 -17.45 18.17
CA LYS A 556 -16.26 -17.27 19.36
C LYS A 556 -16.69 -18.22 20.46
N PHE A 557 -15.74 -18.91 21.06
CA PHE A 557 -15.98 -19.73 22.24
C PHE A 557 -14.89 -19.51 23.28
N MET A 558 -15.29 -19.65 24.54
CA MET A 558 -14.39 -19.57 25.68
C MET A 558 -14.34 -20.96 26.29
N ALA A 559 -13.15 -21.42 26.65
CA ALA A 559 -13.05 -22.64 27.45
C ALA A 559 -13.69 -22.41 28.82
N PRO A 560 -14.40 -23.39 29.39
CA PRO A 560 -14.87 -23.31 30.77
C PRO A 560 -13.66 -23.04 31.67
N ARG A 561 -13.88 -22.21 32.68
CA ARG A 561 -12.88 -21.88 33.71
C ARG A 561 -12.58 -23.08 34.57
#